data_56866f9a8de7584c6afb6924c9c33c9b
#
_entry.id   56866f9a8de7584c6afb6924c9c33c9b
#
_cell.length_a   1.000
_cell.length_b   1.000
_cell.length_c   1.000
_cell.angle_alpha   90.00
_cell.angle_beta   90.00
_cell.angle_gamma   90.00
#
_symmetry.space_group_name_H-M   'P 1'
#
loop_
_entity.id
_entity.type
_entity.pdbx_description
1 polymer ?
#
loop_
_entity_poly.entity_id
_entity_poly.type
_entity_poly.pdbx_seq_one_letter_code
_entity_poly.pdbx_strand_id
1 'polypeptide(L)'
;MLKGGVIMDVTNVEQAKIAEDAGAVAVMALERVPADIRKEGGVARMSDPKMIREIKEAVSIPVMAKARIGHFVEAQILQAIGIDYIDESEVLTPADYENHIDKSSFDIPFVCGARNLGEALRRIGEGASMIRTKGEAG
;
A
#
# COMPACT_ATOMS: atom_id res chain seq x y z
N MET A 1 -17.03 2.86 -1.26
CA MET A 1 -16.08 3.70 -2.03
C MET A 1 -15.32 2.88 -3.08
N LEU A 2 -14.70 1.77 -2.72
CA LEU A 2 -13.88 0.98 -3.64
C LEU A 2 -14.61 -0.20 -4.30
N LYS A 3 -15.86 -0.43 -3.96
CA LYS A 3 -16.64 -1.59 -4.43
C LYS A 3 -16.85 -1.56 -5.94
N GLY A 4 -16.48 -2.67 -6.60
CA GLY A 4 -16.67 -2.84 -8.04
C GLY A 4 -15.73 -1.99 -8.91
N GLY A 5 -14.75 -1.32 -8.32
CA GLY A 5 -13.81 -0.47 -9.04
C GLY A 5 -12.43 -1.11 -9.21
N VAL A 6 -11.57 -0.40 -9.95
CA VAL A 6 -10.19 -0.80 -10.21
C VAL A 6 -9.23 0.12 -9.46
N ILE A 7 -8.23 -0.47 -8.81
CA ILE A 7 -7.10 0.24 -8.20
C ILE A 7 -5.91 0.10 -9.15
N MET A 8 -5.32 1.23 -9.55
CA MET A 8 -4.22 1.26 -10.52
C MET A 8 -2.91 1.62 -9.83
N ASP A 9 -1.86 0.85 -10.11
CA ASP A 9 -0.50 1.19 -9.69
C ASP A 9 0.03 2.32 -10.57
N VAL A 10 0.61 3.36 -9.95
CA VAL A 10 1.15 4.52 -10.65
C VAL A 10 2.52 4.90 -10.08
N THR A 11 3.44 5.32 -10.96
CA THR A 11 4.82 5.63 -10.58
C THR A 11 5.14 7.13 -10.65
N ASN A 12 4.23 7.95 -11.16
CA ASN A 12 4.38 9.40 -11.23
C ASN A 12 3.02 10.12 -11.31
N VAL A 13 3.06 11.43 -11.25
CA VAL A 13 1.86 12.29 -11.29
C VAL A 13 1.10 12.13 -12.60
N GLU A 14 1.80 12.02 -13.73
CA GLU A 14 1.18 11.89 -15.06
C GLU A 14 0.37 10.59 -15.15
N GLN A 15 0.94 9.46 -14.72
CA GLN A 15 0.23 8.18 -14.67
C GLN A 15 -0.97 8.24 -13.73
N ALA A 16 -0.87 8.93 -12.60
CA ALA A 16 -1.97 9.09 -11.66
C ALA A 16 -3.15 9.83 -12.30
N LYS A 17 -2.89 10.90 -13.05
CA LYS A 17 -3.92 11.64 -13.78
C LYS A 17 -4.57 10.78 -14.87
N ILE A 18 -3.79 10.01 -15.60
CA ILE A 18 -4.30 9.08 -16.62
C ILE A 18 -5.20 8.02 -15.98
N ALA A 19 -4.80 7.46 -14.85
CA ALA A 19 -5.59 6.48 -14.11
C ALA A 19 -6.93 7.07 -13.63
N GLU A 20 -6.93 8.28 -13.11
CA GLU A 20 -8.15 8.98 -12.70
C GLU A 20 -9.08 9.22 -13.88
N ASP A 21 -8.56 9.71 -15.01
CA ASP A 21 -9.34 9.96 -16.23
C ASP A 21 -9.90 8.67 -16.82
N ALA A 22 -9.20 7.55 -16.66
CA ALA A 22 -9.65 6.24 -17.10
C ALA A 22 -10.75 5.61 -16.20
N GLY A 23 -11.07 6.25 -15.08
CA GLY A 23 -12.13 5.79 -14.18
C GLY A 23 -11.68 4.90 -13.03
N ALA A 24 -10.39 4.88 -12.69
CA ALA A 24 -9.90 4.18 -11.50
C ALA A 24 -10.56 4.76 -10.23
N VAL A 25 -10.90 3.90 -9.28
CA VAL A 25 -11.50 4.32 -8.01
C VAL A 25 -10.46 4.71 -6.96
N ALA A 26 -9.22 4.28 -7.15
CA ALA A 26 -8.08 4.65 -6.31
C ALA A 26 -6.78 4.40 -7.08
N VAL A 27 -5.70 5.01 -6.64
CA VAL A 27 -4.35 4.75 -7.17
C VAL A 27 -3.44 4.27 -6.05
N MET A 28 -2.50 3.39 -6.41
CA MET A 28 -1.43 2.92 -5.54
C MET A 28 -0.13 3.61 -5.96
N ALA A 29 0.40 4.48 -5.12
CA ALA A 29 1.62 5.22 -5.42
C ALA A 29 2.85 4.32 -5.21
N LEU A 30 3.61 4.10 -6.27
CA LEU A 30 4.85 3.32 -6.28
C LEU A 30 5.96 4.11 -6.95
N GLU A 31 7.17 4.02 -6.44
CA GLU A 31 8.35 4.61 -7.10
C GLU A 31 8.84 3.70 -8.23
N ARG A 32 8.94 2.41 -7.95
CA ARG A 32 9.26 1.36 -8.91
C ARG A 32 8.46 0.11 -8.56
N VAL A 33 8.27 -0.76 -9.53
CA VAL A 33 7.65 -2.06 -9.28
C VAL A 33 8.53 -2.87 -8.31
N PRO A 34 8.01 -3.28 -7.13
CA PRO A 34 8.81 -3.97 -6.13
C PRO A 34 9.51 -5.24 -6.64
N ALA A 35 8.88 -5.97 -7.55
CA ALA A 35 9.49 -7.16 -8.18
C ALA A 35 10.77 -6.83 -8.94
N ASP A 36 10.82 -5.69 -9.64
CA ASP A 36 12.02 -5.26 -10.37
C ASP A 36 13.15 -4.88 -9.43
N ILE A 37 12.84 -4.21 -8.31
CA ILE A 37 13.83 -3.87 -7.28
C ILE A 37 14.46 -5.14 -6.70
N ARG A 38 13.66 -6.17 -6.42
CA ARG A 38 14.14 -7.44 -5.88
C ARG A 38 14.99 -8.22 -6.86
N LYS A 39 14.68 -8.19 -8.15
CA LYS A 39 15.50 -8.80 -9.21
C LYS A 39 16.91 -8.22 -9.26
N GLU A 40 17.04 -6.93 -8.96
CA GLU A 40 18.33 -6.23 -8.91
C GLU A 40 19.06 -6.43 -7.56
N GLY A 41 18.50 -7.23 -6.63
CA GLY A 41 19.06 -7.49 -5.32
C GLY A 41 18.82 -6.38 -4.31
N GLY A 42 17.95 -5.44 -4.63
CA GLY A 42 17.60 -4.33 -3.75
C GLY A 42 16.55 -4.68 -2.69
N VAL A 43 16.46 -3.83 -1.67
CA VAL A 43 15.40 -3.88 -0.66
C VAL A 43 14.22 -3.05 -1.14
N ALA A 44 13.08 -3.70 -1.39
CA ALA A 44 11.86 -3.02 -1.77
C ALA A 44 11.24 -2.36 -0.52
N ARG A 45 11.24 -1.04 -0.48
CA ARG A 45 10.73 -0.20 0.61
C ARG A 45 9.54 0.61 0.16
N MET A 46 8.94 1.37 1.09
CA MET A 46 7.94 2.36 0.71
C MET A 46 8.55 3.38 -0.25
N SER A 47 7.70 3.96 -1.09
CA SER A 47 8.11 4.99 -2.04
C SER A 47 8.46 6.31 -1.37
N ASP A 48 9.17 7.20 -2.09
CA ASP A 48 9.56 8.52 -1.61
C ASP A 48 8.32 9.31 -1.14
N PRO A 49 8.30 9.80 0.10
CA PRO A 49 7.19 10.60 0.64
C PRO A 49 6.84 11.83 -0.20
N LYS A 50 7.84 12.46 -0.81
CA LYS A 50 7.62 13.62 -1.69
C LYS A 50 6.79 13.24 -2.92
N MET A 51 7.14 12.16 -3.57
CA MET A 51 6.42 11.65 -4.75
C MET A 51 4.97 11.28 -4.39
N ILE A 52 4.77 10.61 -3.27
CA ILE A 52 3.43 10.24 -2.77
C ILE A 52 2.58 11.49 -2.55
N ARG A 53 3.16 12.52 -1.95
CA ARG A 53 2.47 13.79 -1.72
C ARG A 53 2.11 14.49 -3.02
N GLU A 54 3.01 14.51 -3.99
CA GLU A 54 2.75 15.09 -5.31
C GLU A 54 1.61 14.37 -6.04
N ILE A 55 1.58 13.04 -6.00
CA ILE A 55 0.48 12.24 -6.56
C ILE A 55 -0.83 12.57 -5.85
N LYS A 56 -0.84 12.65 -4.53
CA LYS A 56 -2.03 12.97 -3.75
C LYS A 56 -2.61 14.34 -4.11
N GLU A 57 -1.77 15.34 -4.32
CA GLU A 57 -2.19 16.68 -4.72
C GLU A 57 -2.73 16.74 -6.14
N ALA A 58 -2.32 15.82 -7.00
CA ALA A 58 -2.66 15.81 -8.43
C ALA A 58 -4.01 15.15 -8.75
N VAL A 59 -4.52 14.30 -7.87
CA VAL A 59 -5.75 13.53 -8.10
C VAL A 59 -6.77 13.75 -6.99
N SER A 60 -8.06 13.58 -7.33
CA SER A 60 -9.17 13.68 -6.37
C SER A 60 -9.61 12.33 -5.80
N ILE A 61 -9.20 11.24 -6.45
CA ILE A 61 -9.50 9.87 -5.97
C ILE A 61 -8.55 9.48 -4.84
N PRO A 62 -8.93 8.50 -3.99
CA PRO A 62 -8.08 8.03 -2.90
C PRO A 62 -6.70 7.56 -3.38
N VAL A 63 -5.67 7.89 -2.61
CA VAL A 63 -4.29 7.47 -2.84
C VAL A 63 -3.88 6.48 -1.76
N MET A 64 -3.38 5.34 -2.20
CA MET A 64 -2.85 4.27 -1.35
C MET A 64 -1.33 4.23 -1.47
N ALA A 65 -0.65 3.80 -0.44
CA ALA A 65 0.79 3.55 -0.47
C ALA A 65 1.13 2.29 0.32
N LYS A 66 2.26 1.67 -0.03
CA LYS A 66 2.70 0.41 0.58
C LYS A 66 3.70 0.68 1.70
N ALA A 67 3.54 -0.03 2.81
CA ALA A 67 4.52 -0.12 3.89
C ALA A 67 5.05 -1.56 3.97
N ARG A 68 6.30 -1.71 4.39
CA ARG A 68 6.86 -3.06 4.64
C ARG A 68 6.17 -3.71 5.83
N ILE A 69 6.00 -5.03 5.78
CA ILE A 69 5.43 -5.80 6.88
C ILE A 69 6.24 -5.55 8.16
N GLY A 70 5.55 -5.12 9.22
CA GLY A 70 6.16 -4.86 10.53
C GLY A 70 6.91 -3.54 10.65
N HIS A 71 6.99 -2.72 9.61
CA HIS A 71 7.74 -1.46 9.67
C HIS A 71 6.86 -0.29 10.14
N PHE A 72 6.76 -0.13 11.44
CA PHE A 72 5.92 0.87 12.10
C PHE A 72 6.22 2.31 11.65
N VAL A 73 7.50 2.67 11.48
CA VAL A 73 7.92 4.03 11.11
C VAL A 73 7.45 4.40 9.69
N GLU A 74 7.50 3.47 8.75
CA GLU A 74 6.96 3.73 7.40
C GLU A 74 5.47 4.06 7.46
N ALA A 75 4.69 3.31 8.25
CA ALA A 75 3.28 3.58 8.45
C ALA A 75 3.04 4.95 9.11
N GLN A 76 3.87 5.35 10.08
CA GLN A 76 3.80 6.68 10.68
C GLN A 76 4.07 7.80 9.68
N ILE A 77 5.06 7.62 8.80
CA ILE A 77 5.38 8.60 7.75
C ILE A 77 4.19 8.74 6.78
N LEU A 78 3.59 7.63 6.35
CA LEU A 78 2.45 7.63 5.46
C LEU A 78 1.23 8.29 6.10
N GLN A 79 0.97 8.05 7.37
CA GLN A 79 -0.08 8.73 8.11
C GLN A 79 0.16 10.25 8.19
N ALA A 80 1.40 10.67 8.42
CA ALA A 80 1.77 12.08 8.47
C ALA A 80 1.59 12.81 7.14
N ILE A 81 1.79 12.11 6.02
CA ILE A 81 1.50 12.64 4.67
C ILE A 81 0.00 12.80 4.47
N GLY A 82 -0.82 12.02 5.17
CA GLY A 82 -2.28 12.07 5.08
C GLY A 82 -2.84 11.25 3.92
N ILE A 83 -2.21 10.15 3.55
CA ILE A 83 -2.76 9.26 2.52
C ILE A 83 -4.03 8.56 3.00
N ASP A 84 -4.82 8.04 2.07
CA ASP A 84 -6.16 7.52 2.36
C ASP A 84 -6.15 6.08 2.87
N TYR A 85 -5.21 5.25 2.37
CA TYR A 85 -5.05 3.84 2.76
C TYR A 85 -3.59 3.46 2.80
N ILE A 86 -3.22 2.59 3.76
CA ILE A 86 -1.89 1.99 3.84
C ILE A 86 -2.00 0.50 3.54
N ASP A 87 -1.22 0.00 2.59
CA ASP A 87 -1.10 -1.42 2.29
C ASP A 87 0.16 -1.97 2.97
N GLU A 88 -0.01 -2.76 4.03
CA GLU A 88 1.09 -3.53 4.62
C GLU A 88 1.33 -4.73 3.71
N SER A 89 2.33 -4.63 2.84
CA SER A 89 2.41 -5.43 1.63
C SER A 89 3.54 -6.44 1.65
N GLU A 90 3.21 -7.68 1.29
CA GLU A 90 4.16 -8.77 1.09
C GLU A 90 5.03 -8.59 -0.17
N VAL A 91 4.66 -7.70 -1.08
CA VAL A 91 5.48 -7.43 -2.28
C VAL A 91 6.69 -6.57 -1.96
N LEU A 92 6.68 -5.83 -0.84
CA LEU A 92 7.85 -5.16 -0.31
C LEU A 92 8.70 -6.14 0.51
N THR A 93 9.96 -5.80 0.73
CA THR A 93 10.84 -6.60 1.61
C THR A 93 10.33 -6.50 3.05
N PRO A 94 10.00 -7.62 3.73
CA PRO A 94 9.55 -7.54 5.11
C PRO A 94 10.60 -6.96 6.04
N ALA A 95 10.18 -6.07 6.95
CA ALA A 95 11.03 -5.56 8.01
C ALA A 95 11.02 -6.48 9.23
N ASP A 96 9.91 -7.17 9.43
CA ASP A 96 9.75 -8.18 10.49
C ASP A 96 8.96 -9.35 9.94
N TYR A 97 9.53 -10.56 10.01
CA TYR A 97 8.90 -11.77 9.50
C TYR A 97 7.84 -12.36 10.44
N GLU A 98 7.88 -12.01 11.73
CA GLU A 98 7.00 -12.58 12.74
C GLU A 98 5.86 -11.61 13.11
N ASN A 99 6.17 -10.32 13.22
CA ASN A 99 5.23 -9.33 13.73
C ASN A 99 4.78 -8.36 12.64
N HIS A 100 3.48 -8.25 12.44
CA HIS A 100 2.86 -7.23 11.60
C HIS A 100 2.64 -5.95 12.41
N ILE A 101 2.38 -4.85 11.69
CA ILE A 101 2.09 -3.55 12.31
C ILE A 101 0.79 -3.66 13.14
N ASP A 102 0.82 -3.13 14.36
CA ASP A 102 -0.40 -2.93 15.15
C ASP A 102 -1.18 -1.74 14.55
N LYS A 103 -2.21 -2.05 13.81
CA LYS A 103 -2.97 -1.08 13.02
C LYS A 103 -3.96 -0.28 13.85
N SER A 104 -4.29 -0.75 15.05
CA SER A 104 -5.18 -0.04 15.98
C SER A 104 -4.60 1.28 16.49
N SER A 105 -3.27 1.45 16.39
CA SER A 105 -2.57 2.69 16.75
C SER A 105 -2.67 3.77 15.67
N PHE A 106 -3.29 3.50 14.52
CA PHE A 106 -3.37 4.41 13.39
C PHE A 106 -4.81 4.76 13.05
N ASP A 107 -5.03 6.01 12.57
CA ASP A 107 -6.33 6.49 12.14
C ASP A 107 -6.64 6.18 10.67
N ILE A 108 -5.64 5.73 9.91
CA ILE A 108 -5.75 5.40 8.48
C ILE A 108 -6.13 3.92 8.31
N PRO A 109 -7.08 3.58 7.40
CA PRO A 109 -7.40 2.20 7.09
C PRO A 109 -6.20 1.46 6.49
N PHE A 110 -6.00 0.22 6.94
CA PHE A 110 -4.98 -0.68 6.42
C PHE A 110 -5.58 -1.75 5.51
N VAL A 111 -4.86 -2.05 4.44
CA VAL A 111 -5.13 -3.19 3.56
C VAL A 111 -4.03 -4.22 3.77
N CYS A 112 -4.40 -5.48 3.91
CA CYS A 112 -3.45 -6.58 4.10
C CYS A 112 -3.75 -7.73 3.17
N GLY A 113 -2.71 -8.45 2.75
CA GLY A 113 -2.83 -9.69 2.00
C GLY A 113 -3.06 -10.88 2.92
N ALA A 114 -3.88 -11.84 2.49
CA ALA A 114 -4.07 -13.11 3.18
C ALA A 114 -4.20 -14.25 2.15
N ARG A 115 -3.58 -15.40 2.45
CA ARG A 115 -3.63 -16.59 1.61
C ARG A 115 -4.76 -17.54 2.02
N ASN A 116 -5.23 -17.44 3.25
CA ASN A 116 -6.26 -18.30 3.81
C ASN A 116 -7.05 -17.57 4.90
N LEU A 117 -8.11 -18.22 5.37
CA LEU A 117 -8.98 -17.62 6.39
C LEU A 117 -8.24 -17.35 7.71
N GLY A 118 -7.32 -18.20 8.11
CA GLY A 118 -6.55 -18.00 9.36
C GLY A 118 -5.70 -16.74 9.30
N GLU A 119 -5.00 -16.49 8.19
CA GLU A 119 -4.24 -15.24 7.99
C GLU A 119 -5.18 -14.04 7.98
N ALA A 120 -6.30 -14.11 7.27
CA ALA A 120 -7.28 -13.02 7.19
C ALA A 120 -7.79 -12.63 8.58
N LEU A 121 -8.14 -13.60 9.41
CA LEU A 121 -8.61 -13.36 10.77
C LEU A 121 -7.53 -12.71 11.65
N ARG A 122 -6.28 -13.13 11.50
CA ARG A 122 -5.15 -12.49 12.21
C ARG A 122 -4.96 -11.03 11.79
N ARG A 123 -5.05 -10.74 10.49
CA ARG A 123 -4.94 -9.35 9.99
C ARG A 123 -6.08 -8.48 10.49
N ILE A 124 -7.29 -9.00 10.52
CA ILE A 124 -8.45 -8.29 11.08
C ILE A 124 -8.26 -8.05 12.58
N GLY A 125 -7.77 -9.04 13.32
CA GLY A 125 -7.45 -8.91 14.76
C GLY A 125 -6.39 -7.84 15.03
N GLU A 126 -5.48 -7.57 14.08
CA GLU A 126 -4.48 -6.50 14.15
C GLU A 126 -5.03 -5.12 13.75
N GLY A 127 -6.27 -5.04 13.31
CA GLY A 127 -6.94 -3.80 12.93
C GLY A 127 -7.01 -3.52 11.43
N ALA A 128 -6.76 -4.51 10.57
CA ALA A 128 -6.91 -4.33 9.12
C ALA A 128 -8.37 -4.07 8.75
N SER A 129 -8.58 -3.08 7.89
CA SER A 129 -9.92 -2.70 7.41
C SER A 129 -10.31 -3.40 6.12
N MET A 130 -9.34 -3.85 5.33
CA MET A 130 -9.55 -4.56 4.07
C MET A 130 -8.57 -5.72 3.96
N ILE A 131 -9.05 -6.80 3.36
CA ILE A 131 -8.22 -7.97 3.04
C ILE A 131 -8.25 -8.17 1.53
N ARG A 132 -7.09 -8.41 0.94
CA ARG A 132 -6.98 -8.85 -0.44
C ARG A 132 -6.43 -10.26 -0.50
N THR A 133 -6.80 -11.00 -1.50
CA THR A 133 -6.18 -12.29 -1.77
C THR A 133 -4.72 -12.07 -2.18
N LYS A 134 -3.84 -12.93 -1.72
CA LYS A 134 -2.45 -12.90 -2.14
C LYS A 134 -2.02 -14.24 -2.68
N GLY A 135 -1.26 -14.17 -3.78
CA GLY A 135 -0.55 -15.32 -4.33
C GLY A 135 0.95 -15.14 -4.16
N GLU A 136 1.71 -15.72 -5.06
CA GLU A 136 3.14 -15.49 -5.14
C GLU A 136 3.40 -14.05 -5.64
N ALA A 137 4.31 -13.36 -4.95
CA ALA A 137 4.75 -12.04 -5.38
C ALA A 137 5.65 -12.16 -6.61
N GLY A 138 5.21 -11.64 -7.74
CA GLY A 138 6.01 -11.70 -8.96
C GLY A 138 5.46 -10.84 -10.04
#